data_6b58edff4040a08d010601b70b814ed2
#
_entry.id   6b58edff4040a08d010601b70b814ed2
#
_cell.length_a   1.000
_cell.length_b   1.000
_cell.length_c   1.000
_cell.angle_alpha   90.00
_cell.angle_beta   90.00
_cell.angle_gamma   90.00
#
_symmetry.space_group_name_H-M   'P 1'
#
loop_
_entity.id
_entity.type
_entity.pdbx_description
1 polymer ?
#
loop_
_entity_poly.entity_id
_entity_poly.type
_entity_poly.pdbx_seq_one_letter_code
_entity_poly.pdbx_strand_id
1 'polypeptide(L)'
;GGTPNTAQQEAYYTDETGIPWVRTMDLTNELLTSVEVYITEQALQDTACKVLPPGTVMVAMYGGDGTVGKNGLLGIPAAINQAVCGLLPSDSVFPEFMFRFIQFFRPFWMVGAESSRKDPNISQERVRNAPVLLPPMEEQLAIVEFLRLQSDRFDALSAEAQRAVELLRERRSALISAAVTGKIDVRGLVPQPEAVAA
;
A
#
# COMPACT_ATOMS: atom_id res chain seq x y z
N GLY A 1 -0.66 19.01 7.86
CA GLY A 1 0.36 18.26 8.61
C GLY A 1 1.63 19.08 8.83
N GLY A 2 2.48 18.62 9.70
CA GLY A 2 3.76 19.25 10.04
C GLY A 2 4.83 18.22 10.34
N THR A 3 6.09 18.67 10.34
CA THR A 3 7.23 17.87 10.78
C THR A 3 7.88 18.60 11.95
N PRO A 4 7.89 18.01 13.15
CA PRO A 4 8.63 18.55 14.27
C PRO A 4 10.13 18.56 13.94
N ASN A 5 10.85 19.56 14.49
CA ASN A 5 12.27 19.70 14.21
C ASN A 5 13.08 18.54 14.83
N THR A 6 13.75 17.76 13.99
CA THR A 6 14.57 16.61 14.42
C THR A 6 15.78 16.99 15.28
N ALA A 7 16.22 18.27 15.25
CA ALA A 7 17.25 18.76 16.16
C ALA A 7 16.78 18.85 17.63
N GLN A 8 15.48 18.77 17.89
CA GLN A 8 14.85 18.77 19.21
C GLN A 8 14.20 17.40 19.49
N GLN A 9 14.91 16.33 19.21
CA GLN A 9 14.36 14.97 19.25
C GLN A 9 13.80 14.61 20.61
N GLU A 10 14.49 14.91 21.69
CA GLU A 10 14.05 14.60 23.05
C GLU A 10 12.77 15.37 23.47
N ALA A 11 12.55 16.57 22.91
CA ALA A 11 11.38 17.37 23.23
C ALA A 11 10.15 17.00 22.38
N TYR A 12 10.36 16.57 21.14
CA TYR A 12 9.27 16.40 20.16
C TYR A 12 8.96 14.96 19.81
N TYR A 13 9.86 14.01 20.04
CA TYR A 13 9.66 12.61 19.72
C TYR A 13 9.71 11.76 20.99
N THR A 14 8.92 10.69 20.98
CA THR A 14 8.79 9.80 22.14
C THR A 14 8.55 8.37 21.67
N ASP A 15 8.31 7.47 22.63
CA ASP A 15 7.94 6.08 22.39
C ASP A 15 6.42 5.92 22.11
N GLU A 16 5.93 4.70 22.14
CA GLU A 16 4.54 4.32 21.86
C GLU A 16 3.50 4.95 22.80
N THR A 17 3.90 5.63 23.87
CA THR A 17 2.99 6.35 24.79
C THR A 17 2.58 7.72 24.27
N GLY A 18 3.21 8.19 23.19
CA GLY A 18 2.94 9.47 22.56
C GLY A 18 1.83 9.42 21.52
N ILE A 19 1.79 10.48 20.73
CA ILE A 19 0.81 10.64 19.65
C ILE A 19 1.38 10.00 18.37
N PRO A 20 0.67 9.05 17.76
CA PRO A 20 1.09 8.47 16.50
C PRO A 20 1.31 9.55 15.43
N TRP A 21 2.44 9.49 14.69
CA TRP A 21 2.78 10.45 13.66
C TRP A 21 3.09 9.78 12.34
N VAL A 22 2.19 9.95 11.37
CA VAL A 22 2.21 9.28 10.07
C VAL A 22 3.07 10.03 9.08
N ARG A 23 3.99 9.32 8.45
CA ARG A 23 4.84 9.78 7.34
C ARG A 23 4.38 9.15 6.02
N THR A 24 4.87 9.66 4.91
CA THR A 24 4.54 9.10 3.58
C THR A 24 4.98 7.64 3.42
N MET A 25 6.04 7.21 4.10
CA MET A 25 6.53 5.83 4.06
C MET A 25 5.63 4.85 4.82
N ASP A 26 4.81 5.35 5.75
CA ASP A 26 3.85 4.54 6.49
C ASP A 26 2.58 4.24 5.68
N LEU A 27 2.41 4.87 4.50
CA LEU A 27 1.28 4.65 3.61
C LEU A 27 1.53 3.46 2.67
N THR A 28 0.87 2.36 2.93
CA THR A 28 1.02 1.07 2.23
C THR A 28 -0.18 0.69 1.37
N ASN A 29 -1.14 1.60 1.16
CA ASN A 29 -2.45 1.37 0.54
C ASN A 29 -3.34 0.42 1.35
N GLU A 30 -3.21 0.48 2.67
CA GLU A 30 -3.94 -0.36 3.63
C GLU A 30 -4.53 0.45 4.78
N LEU A 31 -5.27 -0.22 5.67
CA LEU A 31 -5.71 0.33 6.95
C LEU A 31 -4.50 0.47 7.88
N LEU A 32 -4.27 1.69 8.37
CA LEU A 32 -3.17 2.01 9.26
C LEU A 32 -3.66 1.98 10.72
N THR A 33 -3.20 0.99 11.46
CA THR A 33 -3.55 0.77 12.88
C THR A 33 -2.38 0.99 13.83
N SER A 34 -1.16 1.16 13.30
CA SER A 34 0.05 1.45 14.07
C SER A 34 1.04 2.24 13.23
N VAL A 35 1.99 2.89 13.86
CA VAL A 35 3.09 3.63 13.25
C VAL A 35 4.39 3.32 14.00
N GLU A 36 5.52 3.65 13.39
CA GLU A 36 6.84 3.50 14.03
C GLU A 36 7.25 4.73 14.84
N VAL A 37 6.67 5.90 14.54
CA VAL A 37 7.13 7.16 15.14
C VAL A 37 5.97 7.84 15.88
N TYR A 38 6.30 8.31 17.08
CA TYR A 38 5.37 9.00 17.97
C TYR A 38 5.93 10.36 18.32
N ILE A 39 5.05 11.34 18.50
CA ILE A 39 5.41 12.72 18.89
C ILE A 39 4.78 13.09 20.22
N THR A 40 5.35 14.09 20.87
CA THR A 40 4.88 14.58 22.16
C THR A 40 3.73 15.59 22.00
N GLU A 41 2.99 15.85 23.08
CA GLU A 41 2.02 16.97 23.15
C GLU A 41 2.70 18.32 22.88
N GLN A 42 3.95 18.49 23.31
CA GLN A 42 4.74 19.68 23.03
C GLN A 42 4.91 19.89 21.52
N ALA A 43 5.15 18.81 20.77
CA ALA A 43 5.26 18.88 19.30
C ALA A 43 3.97 19.36 18.65
N LEU A 44 2.79 18.98 19.15
CA LEU A 44 1.50 19.50 18.65
C LEU A 44 1.32 20.98 18.93
N GLN A 45 1.77 21.47 20.09
CA GLN A 45 1.64 22.88 20.48
C GLN A 45 2.59 23.78 19.66
N ASP A 46 3.81 23.32 19.42
CA ASP A 46 4.87 24.13 18.81
C ASP A 46 4.91 24.04 17.28
N THR A 47 4.13 23.11 16.68
CA THR A 47 4.19 22.86 15.23
C THR A 47 2.81 22.87 14.57
N ALA A 48 2.79 22.75 13.24
CA ALA A 48 1.56 22.61 12.47
C ALA A 48 0.97 21.19 12.47
N CYS A 49 1.48 20.28 13.31
CA CYS A 49 0.90 18.95 13.50
C CYS A 49 -0.50 19.06 14.11
N LYS A 50 -1.42 18.27 13.57
CA LYS A 50 -2.79 18.14 14.11
C LYS A 50 -3.18 16.69 14.11
N VAL A 51 -3.80 16.24 15.20
CA VAL A 51 -4.36 14.89 15.29
C VAL A 51 -5.62 14.82 14.42
N LEU A 52 -5.67 13.84 13.55
CA LEU A 52 -6.79 13.53 12.68
C LEU A 52 -7.56 12.32 13.24
N PRO A 53 -8.88 12.27 13.05
CA PRO A 53 -9.69 11.17 13.54
C PRO A 53 -9.53 9.91 12.69
N PRO A 54 -9.85 8.72 13.24
CA PRO A 54 -10.04 7.50 12.45
C PRO A 54 -11.05 7.72 11.33
N GLY A 55 -10.90 6.98 10.23
CA GLY A 55 -11.70 7.17 9.01
C GLY A 55 -11.14 8.26 8.07
N THR A 56 -10.09 8.97 8.47
CA THR A 56 -9.38 9.89 7.56
C THR A 56 -8.66 9.09 6.47
N VAL A 57 -8.88 9.44 5.21
CA VAL A 57 -8.11 8.89 4.08
C VAL A 57 -6.90 9.77 3.84
N MET A 58 -5.72 9.18 3.86
CA MET A 58 -4.45 9.88 3.71
C MET A 58 -3.86 9.63 2.31
N VAL A 59 -3.26 10.68 1.73
CA VAL A 59 -2.62 10.62 0.40
C VAL A 59 -1.22 11.22 0.49
N ALA A 60 -0.21 10.49 0.02
CA ALA A 60 1.14 11.01 -0.12
C ALA A 60 1.22 12.00 -1.27
N MET A 61 1.52 13.25 -0.98
CA MET A 61 1.63 14.32 -1.98
C MET A 61 3.00 14.36 -2.66
N TYR A 62 4.05 14.02 -1.93
CA TYR A 62 5.42 13.94 -2.41
C TYR A 62 6.25 12.97 -1.56
N GLY A 63 7.38 12.52 -2.09
CA GLY A 63 8.28 11.58 -1.44
C GLY A 63 9.18 10.91 -2.47
N GLY A 64 9.92 9.90 -2.07
CA GLY A 64 10.78 9.12 -2.95
C GLY A 64 10.00 8.32 -4.00
N ASP A 65 10.74 7.64 -4.86
CA ASP A 65 10.20 6.90 -6.01
C ASP A 65 9.05 5.94 -5.60
N GLY A 66 7.95 6.00 -6.34
CA GLY A 66 6.76 5.19 -6.11
C GLY A 66 5.89 5.61 -4.91
N THR A 67 6.26 6.65 -4.15
CA THR A 67 5.52 7.10 -2.95
C THR A 67 4.30 7.96 -3.30
N VAL A 68 4.42 8.84 -4.31
CA VAL A 68 3.36 9.79 -4.65
C VAL A 68 2.05 9.09 -5.00
N GLY A 69 0.96 9.59 -4.41
CA GLY A 69 -0.37 9.02 -4.56
C GLY A 69 -0.61 7.69 -3.83
N LYS A 70 0.38 7.14 -3.09
CA LYS A 70 0.07 6.09 -2.11
C LYS A 70 -0.91 6.64 -1.09
N ASN A 71 -1.76 5.78 -0.60
CA ASN A 71 -2.77 6.16 0.38
C ASN A 71 -2.80 5.24 1.60
N GLY A 72 -3.57 5.62 2.59
CA GLY A 72 -3.86 4.83 3.77
C GLY A 72 -5.19 5.26 4.37
N LEU A 73 -5.91 4.33 4.96
CA LEU A 73 -7.09 4.62 5.77
C LEU A 73 -6.68 4.65 7.25
N LEU A 74 -6.90 5.75 7.92
CA LEU A 74 -6.52 5.91 9.32
C LEU A 74 -7.47 5.14 10.24
N GLY A 75 -6.96 4.15 10.96
CA GLY A 75 -7.71 3.32 11.90
C GLY A 75 -7.58 3.78 13.36
N ILE A 76 -6.63 4.66 13.65
CA ILE A 76 -6.33 5.23 14.98
C ILE A 76 -6.26 6.76 14.89
N PRO A 77 -6.45 7.52 15.97
CA PRO A 77 -6.12 8.93 15.97
C PRO A 77 -4.62 9.14 15.76
N ALA A 78 -4.24 9.99 14.78
CA ALA A 78 -2.82 10.24 14.51
C ALA A 78 -2.58 11.63 13.90
N ALA A 79 -1.41 12.19 14.14
CA ALA A 79 -0.93 13.35 13.40
C ALA A 79 -0.28 12.92 12.08
N ILE A 80 -0.20 13.84 11.12
CA ILE A 80 0.41 13.57 9.81
C ILE A 80 1.51 14.58 9.50
N ASN A 81 2.52 14.16 8.75
CA ASN A 81 3.56 15.07 8.27
C ASN A 81 3.03 15.99 7.14
N GLN A 82 3.82 16.99 6.75
CA GLN A 82 3.43 17.95 5.70
C GLN A 82 3.36 17.35 4.30
N ALA A 83 3.93 16.17 4.08
CA ALA A 83 3.91 15.47 2.80
C ALA A 83 2.67 14.60 2.61
N VAL A 84 1.85 14.45 3.64
CA VAL A 84 0.58 13.72 3.62
C VAL A 84 -0.59 14.68 3.64
N CYS A 85 -1.54 14.50 2.72
CA CYS A 85 -2.84 15.16 2.71
C CYS A 85 -3.88 14.24 3.36
N GLY A 86 -4.59 14.72 4.37
CA GLY A 86 -5.70 14.00 5.02
C GLY A 86 -7.05 14.50 4.50
N LEU A 87 -7.87 13.57 4.01
CA LEU A 87 -9.28 13.78 3.69
C LEU A 87 -10.10 13.34 4.88
N LEU A 88 -10.67 14.31 5.59
CA LEU A 88 -11.44 14.06 6.81
C LEU A 88 -12.73 13.27 6.51
N PRO A 89 -13.17 12.41 7.42
CA PRO A 89 -14.47 11.75 7.28
C PRO A 89 -15.61 12.76 7.25
N SER A 90 -16.69 12.42 6.56
CA SER A 90 -17.94 13.19 6.50
C SER A 90 -19.13 12.24 6.45
N ASP A 91 -20.32 12.73 6.83
CA ASP A 91 -21.53 11.92 6.88
C ASP A 91 -22.01 11.43 5.51
N SER A 92 -21.59 12.08 4.43
CA SER A 92 -21.98 11.73 3.06
C SER A 92 -21.03 10.75 2.37
N VAL A 93 -19.88 10.45 2.99
CA VAL A 93 -18.82 9.66 2.37
C VAL A 93 -18.40 8.53 3.28
N PHE A 94 -18.63 7.29 2.85
CA PHE A 94 -18.11 6.14 3.57
C PHE A 94 -16.57 6.11 3.45
N PRO A 95 -15.81 6.13 4.55
CA PRO A 95 -14.36 6.29 4.50
C PRO A 95 -13.65 5.26 3.63
N GLU A 96 -14.07 3.99 3.69
CA GLU A 96 -13.45 2.94 2.89
C GLU A 96 -13.79 3.07 1.39
N PHE A 97 -14.98 3.59 1.04
CA PHE A 97 -15.31 3.90 -0.35
C PHE A 97 -14.34 4.97 -0.90
N MET A 98 -14.15 6.05 -0.15
CA MET A 98 -13.18 7.10 -0.54
C MET A 98 -11.75 6.54 -0.62
N PHE A 99 -11.36 5.70 0.31
CA PHE A 99 -10.06 5.03 0.30
C PHE A 99 -9.84 4.21 -1.00
N ARG A 100 -10.83 3.41 -1.41
CA ARG A 100 -10.78 2.64 -2.68
C ARG A 100 -10.82 3.55 -3.91
N PHE A 101 -11.63 4.61 -3.86
CA PHE A 101 -11.66 5.59 -4.92
C PHE A 101 -10.30 6.25 -5.14
N ILE A 102 -9.60 6.64 -4.07
CA ILE A 102 -8.27 7.24 -4.14
C ILE A 102 -7.24 6.25 -4.73
N GLN A 103 -7.31 4.98 -4.41
CA GLN A 103 -6.47 3.94 -5.05
C GLN A 103 -6.70 3.90 -6.57
N PHE A 104 -7.96 3.87 -6.98
CA PHE A 104 -8.34 3.92 -8.40
C PHE A 104 -7.86 5.22 -9.08
N PHE A 105 -7.96 6.34 -8.39
CA PHE A 105 -7.66 7.66 -8.97
C PHE A 105 -6.16 7.97 -9.07
N ARG A 106 -5.31 7.22 -8.39
CA ARG A 106 -3.85 7.44 -8.38
C ARG A 106 -3.22 7.62 -9.78
N PRO A 107 -3.49 6.77 -10.79
CA PRO A 107 -2.92 6.95 -12.13
C PRO A 107 -3.24 8.31 -12.76
N PHE A 108 -4.43 8.87 -12.51
CA PHE A 108 -4.84 10.17 -13.05
C PHE A 108 -4.05 11.32 -12.42
N TRP A 109 -3.63 11.20 -11.18
CA TRP A 109 -2.73 12.18 -10.58
C TRP A 109 -1.32 12.11 -11.15
N MET A 110 -0.88 10.95 -11.55
CA MET A 110 0.45 10.75 -12.14
C MET A 110 0.54 11.34 -13.55
N VAL A 111 -0.57 11.39 -14.31
CA VAL A 111 -0.61 12.05 -15.61
C VAL A 111 -0.33 13.57 -15.46
N GLY A 112 0.80 14.03 -15.98
CA GLY A 112 1.26 15.41 -15.87
C GLY A 112 2.09 15.74 -14.62
N ALA A 113 2.23 14.81 -13.67
CA ALA A 113 3.26 14.90 -12.64
C ALA A 113 4.63 14.44 -13.16
N GLU A 114 4.65 13.61 -14.19
CA GLU A 114 5.85 13.02 -14.81
C GLU A 114 6.64 14.00 -15.69
N SER A 115 6.14 15.22 -15.90
CA SER A 115 6.63 16.04 -17.02
C SER A 115 7.94 16.80 -16.78
N SER A 116 8.54 16.84 -15.59
CA SER A 116 9.76 17.64 -15.39
C SER A 116 10.67 17.35 -14.20
N ARG A 117 10.36 16.40 -13.34
CA ARG A 117 11.17 16.11 -12.14
C ARG A 117 11.35 14.60 -11.94
N LYS A 118 12.52 14.24 -11.40
CA LYS A 118 12.86 12.89 -10.97
C LYS A 118 11.87 12.35 -9.91
N ASP A 119 11.27 13.26 -9.15
CA ASP A 119 10.26 12.97 -8.12
C ASP A 119 9.02 13.82 -8.38
N PRO A 120 7.95 13.27 -8.97
CA PRO A 120 6.70 14.00 -9.21
C PRO A 120 6.04 14.36 -7.88
N ASN A 121 5.45 15.56 -7.82
CA ASN A 121 4.68 16.03 -6.67
C ASN A 121 3.24 16.30 -7.08
N ILE A 122 2.30 15.96 -6.21
CA ILE A 122 0.91 16.45 -6.32
C ILE A 122 0.67 17.49 -5.22
N SER A 123 -0.05 18.57 -5.56
CA SER A 123 -0.41 19.58 -4.57
C SER A 123 -1.66 19.19 -3.78
N GLN A 124 -1.83 19.76 -2.60
CA GLN A 124 -3.07 19.64 -1.83
C GLN A 124 -4.29 20.14 -2.63
N GLU A 125 -4.12 21.18 -3.44
CA GLU A 125 -5.15 21.69 -4.33
C GLU A 125 -5.58 20.64 -5.38
N ARG A 126 -4.62 19.92 -5.95
CA ARG A 126 -4.90 18.85 -6.91
C ARG A 126 -5.66 17.69 -6.27
N VAL A 127 -5.33 17.35 -5.03
CA VAL A 127 -6.09 16.34 -4.25
C VAL A 127 -7.51 16.85 -3.98
N ARG A 128 -7.66 18.09 -3.53
CA ARG A 128 -8.96 18.72 -3.22
C ARG A 128 -9.89 18.80 -4.43
N ASN A 129 -9.35 19.10 -5.61
CA ASN A 129 -10.10 19.28 -6.84
C ASN A 129 -10.25 17.99 -7.66
N ALA A 130 -9.87 16.84 -7.12
CA ALA A 130 -10.10 15.57 -7.78
C ALA A 130 -11.62 15.33 -7.95
N PRO A 131 -12.10 15.07 -9.16
CA PRO A 131 -13.51 14.77 -9.38
C PRO A 131 -13.86 13.42 -8.74
N VAL A 132 -14.84 13.40 -7.86
CA VAL A 132 -15.32 12.19 -7.19
C VAL A 132 -16.76 11.92 -7.64
N LEU A 133 -17.00 10.72 -8.18
CA LEU A 133 -18.37 10.22 -8.38
C LEU A 133 -18.83 9.67 -7.04
N LEU A 134 -19.80 10.36 -6.44
CA LEU A 134 -20.30 10.02 -5.10
C LEU A 134 -21.74 9.47 -5.20
N PRO A 135 -21.91 8.14 -5.20
CA PRO A 135 -23.24 7.53 -5.15
C PRO A 135 -23.87 7.69 -3.75
N PRO A 136 -25.17 7.37 -3.59
CA PRO A 136 -25.79 7.31 -2.27
C PRO A 136 -25.05 6.37 -1.32
N MET A 137 -25.16 6.62 -0.01
CA MET A 137 -24.42 5.86 1.03
C MET A 137 -24.64 4.34 0.92
N GLU A 138 -25.87 3.91 0.65
CA GLU A 138 -26.19 2.50 0.49
C GLU A 138 -25.40 1.84 -0.65
N GLU A 139 -25.25 2.54 -1.77
CA GLU A 139 -24.48 2.08 -2.91
C GLU A 139 -22.97 2.09 -2.60
N GLN A 140 -22.45 3.10 -1.86
CA GLN A 140 -21.06 3.12 -1.41
C GLN A 140 -20.74 1.88 -0.56
N LEU A 141 -21.62 1.52 0.37
CA LEU A 141 -21.48 0.33 1.21
C LEU A 141 -21.50 -0.95 0.39
N ALA A 142 -22.44 -1.06 -0.56
CA ALA A 142 -22.53 -2.23 -1.44
C ALA A 142 -21.29 -2.41 -2.33
N ILE A 143 -20.75 -1.31 -2.85
CA ILE A 143 -19.50 -1.32 -3.64
C ILE A 143 -18.33 -1.81 -2.79
N VAL A 144 -18.18 -1.29 -1.58
CA VAL A 144 -17.09 -1.70 -0.69
C VAL A 144 -17.19 -3.17 -0.32
N GLU A 145 -18.37 -3.65 0.02
CA GLU A 145 -18.60 -5.06 0.36
C GLU A 145 -18.27 -5.97 -0.84
N PHE A 146 -18.73 -5.60 -2.03
CA PHE A 146 -18.37 -6.33 -3.25
C PHE A 146 -16.86 -6.39 -3.45
N LEU A 147 -16.14 -5.26 -3.30
CA LEU A 147 -14.69 -5.19 -3.46
C LEU A 147 -13.95 -6.03 -2.42
N ARG A 148 -14.41 -6.03 -1.15
CA ARG A 148 -13.86 -6.89 -0.10
C ARG A 148 -13.95 -8.37 -0.50
N LEU A 149 -15.15 -8.83 -0.85
CA LEU A 149 -15.38 -10.21 -1.27
C LEU A 149 -14.52 -10.63 -2.47
N GLN A 150 -14.32 -9.72 -3.46
CA GLN A 150 -13.45 -10.01 -4.59
C GLN A 150 -11.97 -10.05 -4.18
N SER A 151 -11.52 -9.12 -3.34
CA SER A 151 -10.14 -9.11 -2.83
C SER A 151 -9.82 -10.40 -2.08
N ASP A 152 -10.69 -10.81 -1.15
CA ASP A 152 -10.51 -12.05 -0.38
C ASP A 152 -10.38 -13.29 -1.30
N ARG A 153 -11.15 -13.34 -2.40
CA ARG A 153 -11.05 -14.41 -3.39
C ARG A 153 -9.72 -14.39 -4.14
N PHE A 154 -9.26 -13.22 -4.55
CA PHE A 154 -7.97 -13.08 -5.22
C PHE A 154 -6.81 -13.42 -4.29
N ASP A 155 -6.88 -13.03 -3.03
CA ASP A 155 -5.86 -13.35 -2.03
C ASP A 155 -5.81 -14.87 -1.77
N ALA A 156 -6.96 -15.54 -1.66
CA ALA A 156 -7.04 -16.99 -1.53
C ALA A 156 -6.44 -17.72 -2.75
N LEU A 157 -6.79 -17.27 -3.98
CA LEU A 157 -6.24 -17.82 -5.22
C LEU A 157 -4.73 -17.60 -5.33
N SER A 158 -4.24 -16.43 -4.95
CA SER A 158 -2.82 -16.10 -4.95
C SER A 158 -2.04 -17.00 -3.98
N ALA A 159 -2.60 -17.23 -2.78
CA ALA A 159 -1.99 -18.11 -1.79
C ALA A 159 -1.98 -19.58 -2.26
N GLU A 160 -3.01 -20.04 -2.97
CA GLU A 160 -3.05 -21.38 -3.56
C GLU A 160 -2.04 -21.54 -4.69
N ALA A 161 -1.97 -20.55 -5.58
CA ALA A 161 -0.98 -20.54 -6.68
C ALA A 161 0.46 -20.55 -6.15
N GLN A 162 0.74 -19.78 -5.10
CA GLN A 162 2.07 -19.77 -4.48
C GLN A 162 2.44 -21.14 -3.90
N ARG A 163 1.51 -21.80 -3.21
CA ARG A 163 1.72 -23.17 -2.71
C ARG A 163 1.96 -24.18 -3.83
N ALA A 164 1.22 -24.07 -4.93
CA ALA A 164 1.43 -24.93 -6.10
C ALA A 164 2.82 -24.72 -6.72
N VAL A 165 3.30 -23.49 -6.81
CA VAL A 165 4.67 -23.18 -7.28
C VAL A 165 5.72 -23.80 -6.38
N GLU A 166 5.56 -23.75 -5.06
CA GLU A 166 6.50 -24.34 -4.10
C GLU A 166 6.56 -25.88 -4.27
N LEU A 167 5.40 -26.55 -4.33
CA LEU A 167 5.30 -27.98 -4.55
C LEU A 167 5.93 -28.41 -5.90
N LEU A 168 5.73 -27.64 -6.96
CA LEU A 168 6.35 -27.90 -8.26
C LEU A 168 7.88 -27.76 -8.21
N ARG A 169 8.40 -26.80 -7.46
CA ARG A 169 9.84 -26.64 -7.23
C ARG A 169 10.43 -27.83 -6.46
N GLU A 170 9.76 -28.26 -5.40
CA GLU A 170 10.17 -29.44 -4.63
C GLU A 170 10.15 -30.70 -5.51
N ARG A 171 9.07 -30.92 -6.27
CA ARG A 171 8.96 -32.05 -7.19
C ARG A 171 10.05 -32.04 -8.25
N ARG A 172 10.34 -30.88 -8.82
CA ARG A 172 11.44 -30.72 -9.79
C ARG A 172 12.78 -31.12 -9.18
N SER A 173 13.06 -30.64 -7.97
CA SER A 173 14.29 -30.93 -7.24
C SER A 173 14.42 -32.43 -6.93
N ALA A 174 13.33 -33.05 -6.47
CA ALA A 174 13.28 -34.49 -6.19
C ALA A 174 13.48 -35.36 -7.44
N LEU A 175 12.86 -34.96 -8.57
CA LEU A 175 13.05 -35.66 -9.85
C LEU A 175 14.49 -35.56 -10.36
N ILE A 176 15.11 -34.39 -10.28
CA ILE A 176 16.52 -34.20 -10.66
C ILE A 176 17.40 -35.09 -9.79
N SER A 177 17.21 -35.07 -8.48
CA SER A 177 17.97 -35.92 -7.56
C SER A 177 17.80 -37.40 -7.83
N ALA A 178 16.56 -37.84 -8.07
CA ALA A 178 16.27 -39.25 -8.35
C ALA A 178 16.84 -39.71 -9.70
N ALA A 179 16.84 -38.86 -10.71
CA ALA A 179 17.43 -39.13 -12.01
C ALA A 179 18.97 -39.24 -11.95
N VAL A 180 19.62 -38.24 -11.31
CA VAL A 180 21.10 -38.18 -11.21
C VAL A 180 21.66 -39.30 -10.33
N THR A 181 20.91 -39.71 -9.31
CA THR A 181 21.34 -40.82 -8.42
C THR A 181 20.91 -42.20 -8.91
N GLY A 182 20.32 -42.33 -10.12
CA GLY A 182 19.89 -43.60 -10.68
C GLY A 182 18.68 -44.26 -10.02
N LYS A 183 17.93 -43.51 -9.17
CA LYS A 183 16.69 -44.01 -8.55
C LYS A 183 15.54 -44.15 -9.55
N ILE A 184 15.57 -43.41 -10.64
CA ILE A 184 14.67 -43.57 -11.80
C ILE A 184 15.47 -43.85 -13.05
N ASP A 185 15.01 -44.80 -13.86
CA ASP A 185 15.60 -45.10 -15.15
C ASP A 185 15.08 -44.09 -16.22
N VAL A 186 15.95 -43.27 -16.72
CA VAL A 186 15.65 -42.22 -17.71
C VAL A 186 16.03 -42.60 -19.13
N ARG A 187 16.59 -43.83 -19.38
CA ARG A 187 17.11 -44.24 -20.67
C ARG A 187 16.06 -44.32 -21.80
N GLY A 188 14.79 -44.55 -21.45
CA GLY A 188 13.68 -44.57 -22.41
C GLY A 188 12.98 -43.22 -22.61
N LEU A 189 13.37 -42.18 -21.88
CA LEU A 189 12.73 -40.85 -21.90
C LEU A 189 13.43 -39.87 -22.88
N VAL A 190 14.61 -40.18 -23.34
CA VAL A 190 15.36 -39.37 -24.32
C VAL A 190 15.12 -39.95 -25.72
N PRO A 191 14.60 -39.16 -26.69
CA PRO A 191 14.53 -39.58 -28.07
C PRO A 191 15.95 -39.98 -28.53
N GLN A 192 16.11 -41.19 -29.03
CA GLN A 192 17.37 -41.55 -29.67
C GLN A 192 17.57 -40.68 -30.91
N PRO A 193 18.76 -40.07 -31.11
CA PRO A 193 19.03 -39.37 -32.37
C PRO A 193 18.86 -40.38 -33.49
N GLU A 194 18.04 -40.04 -34.50
CA GLU A 194 17.93 -40.82 -35.71
C GLU A 194 19.35 -41.06 -36.23
N ALA A 195 19.70 -42.35 -36.42
CA ALA A 195 20.97 -42.72 -37.02
C ALA A 195 21.06 -42.04 -38.39
N VAL A 196 21.91 -41.03 -38.53
CA VAL A 196 22.23 -40.45 -39.83
C VAL A 196 22.86 -41.59 -40.62
N ALA A 197 22.09 -42.13 -41.56
CA ALA A 197 22.60 -43.13 -42.51
C ALA A 197 23.73 -42.48 -43.29
N ALA A 198 24.93 -43.12 -43.22
CA ALA A 198 26.12 -42.72 -43.95
C ALA A 198 25.98 -43.09 -45.40
#